data_4fc115a6fc514fa4832a7d38d7e80234
#
_entry.id   4fc115a6fc514fa4832a7d38d7e80234
#
_cell.length_a   1.000
_cell.length_b   1.000
_cell.length_c   1.000
_cell.angle_alpha   90.00
_cell.angle_beta   90.00
_cell.angle_gamma   90.00
#
_symmetry.space_group_name_H-M   'P 1'
#
loop_
_entity.id
_entity.type
_entity.pdbx_description
1 polymer ?
#
loop_
_entity_poly.entity_id
_entity_poly.type
_entity_poly.pdbx_seq_one_letter_code
_entity_poly.pdbx_strand_id
1 'polypeptide(L)'
;MSGPCLLFAVVVSSWWGSSELPKMRFLLRLLILALLCCLSLLWWGHFLRSHPSQRRGDLEADMKDDLPLTFDTLLHVQQLRKKTLRSFCSKTAKVTKLPASQQQAAEVLSRIAVSTKLDFLYCQVPAIGLEIWEWLLEVLEEKADVTLEVPVRQPQQRGLQKRLSEYNLTAMETMLRSYTKVLFIRDPFQRLISAYMQRMADGLTFKEFIQSILNRGPQNASMEWKPLVSLCRPCLIQYDYVMMFGFLNREVHHLMRRMGLPMDVHLPEFTDSQIRSTYSWLSEQLLSELSLKERRQLAHFYRWDFAAFRFSSSLLWDLPSTEGSK
;
A
#
# COMPACT_ATOMS: atom_id res chain seq x y z
N MET A 1 -14.58 38.25 -3.79
CA MET A 1 -13.86 38.58 -5.05
C MET A 1 -14.90 38.89 -6.09
N SER A 2 -15.06 40.15 -6.33
CA SER A 2 -16.14 40.80 -7.08
C SER A 2 -15.66 41.14 -8.49
N GLY A 3 -16.42 40.70 -9.50
CA GLY A 3 -16.35 41.28 -10.81
C GLY A 3 -16.27 40.31 -11.98
N PRO A 4 -17.40 39.96 -12.57
CA PRO A 4 -17.69 40.34 -13.95
C PRO A 4 -19.12 40.82 -14.19
N CYS A 5 -19.97 41.00 -13.17
CA CYS A 5 -21.35 41.51 -13.36
C CYS A 5 -21.44 43.01 -13.65
N LEU A 6 -20.40 43.79 -13.39
CA LEU A 6 -20.44 45.27 -13.58
C LEU A 6 -20.14 45.72 -15.02
N LEU A 7 -19.58 44.92 -15.89
CA LEU A 7 -19.29 45.28 -17.27
C LEU A 7 -20.49 45.16 -18.23
N PHE A 8 -21.52 44.43 -17.84
CA PHE A 8 -22.76 44.28 -18.66
C PHE A 8 -23.77 45.45 -18.52
N ALA A 9 -23.71 46.20 -17.42
CA ALA A 9 -24.65 47.31 -17.17
C ALA A 9 -24.33 48.58 -17.97
N VAL A 10 -23.07 48.75 -18.41
CA VAL A 10 -22.63 49.99 -19.12
C VAL A 10 -22.91 49.94 -20.61
N VAL A 11 -23.04 48.78 -21.23
CA VAL A 11 -23.27 48.64 -22.69
C VAL A 11 -24.73 48.77 -23.09
N VAL A 12 -25.68 48.68 -22.17
CA VAL A 12 -27.14 48.71 -22.46
C VAL A 12 -27.70 50.12 -22.53
N SER A 13 -27.00 51.16 -22.02
CA SER A 13 -27.53 52.56 -21.93
C SER A 13 -27.35 53.41 -23.17
N SER A 14 -26.71 52.95 -24.26
CA SER A 14 -26.41 53.80 -25.42
C SER A 14 -27.18 53.50 -26.72
N TRP A 15 -28.21 52.64 -26.68
CA TRP A 15 -28.90 52.18 -27.88
C TRP A 15 -30.45 52.37 -27.82
N TRP A 16 -30.90 53.58 -27.60
CA TRP A 16 -32.32 53.93 -27.78
C TRP A 16 -32.52 54.87 -28.97
N GLY A 17 -32.86 54.28 -30.12
CA GLY A 17 -33.26 54.95 -31.36
C GLY A 17 -34.03 54.03 -32.29
N SER A 18 -35.33 54.18 -32.24
CA SER A 18 -36.43 53.90 -33.24
C SER A 18 -36.26 52.72 -34.21
N SER A 19 -37.04 51.68 -33.95
CA SER A 19 -37.77 50.70 -34.79
C SER A 19 -37.95 49.35 -34.04
N GLU A 20 -39.24 49.10 -33.60
CA GLU A 20 -39.43 48.47 -32.29
C GLU A 20 -39.49 46.89 -32.27
N LEU A 21 -39.90 46.19 -33.30
CA LEU A 21 -40.21 44.75 -33.20
C LEU A 21 -39.05 43.77 -33.28
N PRO A 22 -38.00 43.93 -34.11
CA PRO A 22 -36.90 42.96 -34.13
C PRO A 22 -35.95 43.11 -32.92
N LYS A 23 -35.85 44.36 -32.39
CA LYS A 23 -34.98 44.64 -31.23
C LYS A 23 -35.53 44.05 -29.93
N MET A 24 -36.84 44.04 -29.75
CA MET A 24 -37.48 43.47 -28.58
C MET A 24 -37.32 41.95 -28.51
N ARG A 25 -37.41 41.27 -29.65
CA ARG A 25 -37.14 39.82 -29.74
C ARG A 25 -35.66 39.48 -29.50
N PHE A 26 -34.74 40.35 -29.90
CA PHE A 26 -33.31 40.19 -29.65
C PHE A 26 -32.96 40.40 -28.17
N LEU A 27 -33.50 41.44 -27.55
CA LEU A 27 -33.36 41.71 -26.10
C LEU A 27 -33.96 40.59 -25.25
N LEU A 28 -35.12 40.06 -25.63
CA LEU A 28 -35.71 38.92 -24.94
C LEU A 28 -34.83 37.65 -25.01
N ARG A 29 -34.23 37.40 -26.17
CA ARG A 29 -33.27 36.27 -26.32
C ARG A 29 -32.02 36.46 -25.48
N LEU A 30 -31.47 37.68 -25.40
CA LEU A 30 -30.32 37.99 -24.54
C LEU A 30 -30.68 37.85 -23.06
N LEU A 31 -31.86 38.24 -22.62
CA LEU A 31 -32.32 38.07 -21.25
C LEU A 31 -32.49 36.56 -20.90
N ILE A 32 -33.04 35.77 -21.83
CA ILE A 32 -33.17 34.32 -21.62
C ILE A 32 -31.80 33.67 -21.53
N LEU A 33 -30.83 34.02 -22.40
CA LEU A 33 -29.48 33.49 -22.35
C LEU A 33 -28.76 33.90 -21.05
N ALA A 34 -28.94 35.14 -20.61
CA ALA A 34 -28.37 35.60 -19.34
C ALA A 34 -28.95 34.84 -18.13
N LEU A 35 -30.27 34.62 -18.12
CA LEU A 35 -30.97 33.83 -17.11
C LEU A 35 -30.48 32.36 -17.09
N LEU A 36 -30.35 31.74 -18.25
CA LEU A 36 -29.84 30.38 -18.36
C LEU A 36 -28.38 30.26 -17.90
N CYS A 37 -27.55 31.26 -18.20
CA CYS A 37 -26.18 31.35 -17.74
C CYS A 37 -26.10 31.51 -16.20
N CYS A 38 -26.95 32.41 -15.62
CA CYS A 38 -27.05 32.56 -14.17
C CYS A 38 -27.52 31.25 -13.48
N LEU A 39 -28.54 30.61 -14.03
CA LEU A 39 -29.03 29.34 -13.49
C LEU A 39 -27.98 28.22 -13.58
N SER A 40 -27.23 28.16 -14.68
CA SER A 40 -26.14 27.19 -14.80
C SER A 40 -25.00 27.46 -13.82
N LEU A 41 -24.66 28.73 -13.57
CA LEU A 41 -23.65 29.10 -12.57
C LEU A 41 -24.12 28.81 -11.14
N LEU A 42 -25.40 29.07 -10.85
CA LEU A 42 -25.99 28.71 -9.56
C LEU A 42 -26.04 27.20 -9.35
N TRP A 43 -26.39 26.43 -10.39
CA TRP A 43 -26.41 24.99 -10.35
C TRP A 43 -25.01 24.41 -10.18
N TRP A 44 -24.02 24.97 -10.90
CA TRP A 44 -22.61 24.63 -10.77
C TRP A 44 -22.06 24.96 -9.37
N GLY A 45 -22.43 26.15 -8.86
CA GLY A 45 -22.06 26.55 -7.49
C GLY A 45 -22.70 25.66 -6.42
N HIS A 46 -23.94 25.23 -6.64
CA HIS A 46 -24.61 24.24 -5.77
C HIS A 46 -23.98 22.87 -5.88
N PHE A 47 -23.64 22.43 -7.10
CA PHE A 47 -22.95 21.16 -7.35
C PHE A 47 -21.56 21.14 -6.71
N LEU A 48 -20.78 22.22 -6.80
CA LEU A 48 -19.48 22.35 -6.14
C LEU A 48 -19.60 22.45 -4.62
N ARG A 49 -20.71 22.96 -4.10
CA ARG A 49 -20.94 23.07 -2.65
C ARG A 49 -21.50 21.79 -2.04
N SER A 50 -22.20 20.97 -2.81
CA SER A 50 -22.78 19.71 -2.33
C SER A 50 -21.80 18.52 -2.38
N HIS A 51 -20.67 18.60 -3.11
CA HIS A 51 -19.73 17.50 -3.25
C HIS A 51 -18.39 17.60 -2.50
N PRO A 52 -17.88 18.77 -2.04
CA PRO A 52 -16.59 18.79 -1.34
C PRO A 52 -16.68 18.71 0.17
N SER A 53 -17.85 18.92 0.76
CA SER A 53 -17.98 18.99 2.23
C SER A 53 -17.96 17.61 2.88
N GLN A 54 -18.54 16.61 2.24
CA GLN A 54 -18.64 15.26 2.83
C GLN A 54 -17.31 14.53 2.74
N ARG A 55 -16.61 14.60 1.59
CA ARG A 55 -15.26 13.99 1.47
C ARG A 55 -14.19 14.64 2.34
N ARG A 56 -14.31 15.94 2.60
CA ARG A 56 -13.36 16.63 3.49
C ARG A 56 -13.65 16.33 4.96
N GLY A 57 -14.89 16.14 5.32
CA GLY A 57 -15.32 15.70 6.66
C GLY A 57 -14.88 14.26 6.94
N ASP A 58 -15.00 13.37 5.96
CA ASP A 58 -14.62 11.97 6.11
C ASP A 58 -13.08 11.81 6.13
N LEU A 59 -12.33 12.63 5.37
CA LEU A 59 -10.87 12.70 5.43
C LEU A 59 -10.35 13.35 6.73
N GLU A 60 -11.06 14.35 7.28
CA GLU A 60 -10.72 14.95 8.58
C GLU A 60 -11.19 14.07 9.76
N ALA A 61 -12.25 13.31 9.61
CA ALA A 61 -12.69 12.32 10.60
C ALA A 61 -11.73 11.13 10.66
N ASP A 62 -11.26 10.63 9.50
CA ASP A 62 -10.24 9.57 9.41
C ASP A 62 -8.87 10.06 9.93
N MET A 63 -8.58 11.36 9.79
CA MET A 63 -7.38 12.00 10.38
C MET A 63 -7.48 12.20 11.90
N LYS A 64 -8.69 12.21 12.47
CA LYS A 64 -8.89 12.32 13.94
C LYS A 64 -8.81 10.98 14.66
N ASP A 65 -9.00 9.86 13.97
CA ASP A 65 -8.84 8.53 14.54
C ASP A 65 -7.37 8.04 14.59
N ASP A 66 -6.44 8.83 14.07
CA ASP A 66 -5.01 8.64 14.27
C ASP A 66 -4.59 9.13 15.67
N LEU A 67 -5.17 8.54 16.72
CA LEU A 67 -4.60 8.63 18.07
C LEU A 67 -3.12 8.26 17.97
N PRO A 68 -2.20 9.08 18.51
CA PRO A 68 -0.79 8.78 18.46
C PRO A 68 -0.56 7.42 19.13
N LEU A 69 -0.29 6.40 18.31
CA LEU A 69 0.06 5.08 18.80
C LEU A 69 1.27 5.22 19.69
N THR A 70 1.09 5.06 20.99
CA THR A 70 2.18 5.14 21.95
C THR A 70 3.16 4.00 21.73
N PHE A 71 4.39 4.15 22.24
CA PHE A 71 5.39 3.08 22.19
C PHE A 71 4.86 1.76 22.76
N ASP A 72 4.12 1.80 23.87
CA ASP A 72 3.55 0.63 24.53
C ASP A 72 2.45 -0.03 23.68
N THR A 73 1.65 0.77 22.99
CA THR A 73 0.63 0.25 22.05
C THR A 73 1.28 -0.51 20.90
N LEU A 74 2.35 0.05 20.30
CA LEU A 74 3.09 -0.63 19.23
C LEU A 74 3.77 -1.90 19.72
N LEU A 75 4.33 -1.89 20.93
CA LEU A 75 4.88 -3.10 21.55
C LEU A 75 3.81 -4.18 21.73
N HIS A 76 2.64 -3.80 22.21
CA HIS A 76 1.50 -4.71 22.38
C HIS A 76 1.05 -5.29 21.01
N VAL A 77 0.95 -4.47 19.98
CA VAL A 77 0.63 -4.92 18.61
C VAL A 77 1.64 -5.96 18.13
N GLN A 78 2.95 -5.73 18.31
CA GLN A 78 3.98 -6.69 17.95
C GLN A 78 3.86 -8.00 18.74
N GLN A 79 3.56 -7.94 20.02
CA GLN A 79 3.32 -9.13 20.85
C GLN A 79 2.10 -9.93 20.35
N LEU A 80 1.01 -9.26 20.00
CA LEU A 80 -0.19 -9.90 19.45
C LEU A 80 0.11 -10.57 18.10
N ARG A 81 0.81 -9.91 17.19
CA ARG A 81 1.22 -10.49 15.91
C ARG A 81 2.10 -11.73 16.10
N LYS A 82 3.09 -11.66 16.99
CA LYS A 82 3.93 -12.82 17.32
C LYS A 82 3.13 -13.97 17.93
N LYS A 83 2.21 -13.68 18.85
CA LYS A 83 1.32 -14.69 19.44
C LYS A 83 0.46 -15.36 18.39
N THR A 84 -0.13 -14.59 17.48
CA THR A 84 -0.95 -15.09 16.36
C THR A 84 -0.12 -16.00 15.46
N LEU A 85 1.06 -15.54 15.05
CA LEU A 85 1.94 -16.30 14.18
C LEU A 85 2.42 -17.61 14.83
N ARG A 86 2.77 -17.58 16.12
CA ARG A 86 3.14 -18.78 16.87
C ARG A 86 1.97 -19.77 16.96
N SER A 87 0.75 -19.28 17.22
CA SER A 87 -0.46 -20.12 17.24
C SER A 87 -0.73 -20.74 15.88
N PHE A 88 -0.58 -19.97 14.79
CA PHE A 88 -0.65 -20.49 13.42
C PHE A 88 0.38 -21.59 13.20
N CYS A 89 1.64 -21.34 13.51
CA CYS A 89 2.74 -22.29 13.30
C CYS A 89 2.58 -23.58 14.12
N SER A 90 2.01 -23.51 15.34
CA SER A 90 1.75 -24.69 16.16
C SER A 90 0.65 -25.56 15.55
N LYS A 91 -0.42 -24.95 15.02
CA LYS A 91 -1.54 -25.66 14.39
C LYS A 91 -1.20 -26.27 13.04
N THR A 92 -0.29 -25.63 12.29
CA THR A 92 0.08 -26.03 10.93
C THR A 92 1.46 -26.68 10.85
N ALA A 93 1.98 -27.14 11.96
CA ALA A 93 3.36 -27.67 12.08
C ALA A 93 3.71 -28.73 11.03
N LYS A 94 2.77 -29.62 10.68
CA LYS A 94 2.97 -30.65 9.66
C LYS A 94 3.18 -30.09 8.24
N VAL A 95 2.66 -28.89 7.96
CA VAL A 95 2.68 -28.29 6.61
C VAL A 95 3.76 -27.21 6.47
N THR A 96 4.14 -26.55 7.58
CA THR A 96 4.91 -25.31 7.53
C THR A 96 6.33 -25.40 8.10
N LYS A 97 6.65 -26.42 8.91
CA LYS A 97 7.89 -26.45 9.69
C LYS A 97 9.15 -26.92 8.93
N LEU A 98 9.01 -27.80 7.96
CA LEU A 98 10.18 -28.30 7.25
C LEU A 98 10.09 -27.99 5.75
N PRO A 99 11.17 -27.50 5.12
CA PRO A 99 11.27 -27.52 3.67
C PRO A 99 11.23 -28.98 3.22
N ALA A 100 10.39 -29.27 2.24
CA ALA A 100 10.24 -30.64 1.71
C ALA A 100 11.52 -31.14 1.01
N SER A 101 12.45 -30.21 0.67
CA SER A 101 13.71 -30.52 0.02
C SER A 101 14.80 -29.49 0.38
N GLN A 102 16.06 -29.89 0.21
CA GLN A 102 17.23 -29.02 0.34
C GLN A 102 17.14 -27.81 -0.58
N GLN A 103 16.57 -27.98 -1.77
CA GLN A 103 16.35 -26.89 -2.73
C GLN A 103 15.36 -25.82 -2.20
N GLN A 104 14.29 -26.23 -1.52
CA GLN A 104 13.35 -25.30 -0.90
C GLN A 104 13.99 -24.54 0.28
N ALA A 105 14.87 -25.19 1.03
CA ALA A 105 15.64 -24.53 2.08
C ALA A 105 16.56 -23.46 1.49
N ALA A 106 17.32 -23.80 0.45
CA ALA A 106 18.21 -22.88 -0.25
C ALA A 106 17.43 -21.69 -0.85
N GLU A 107 16.25 -21.94 -1.43
CA GLU A 107 15.37 -20.89 -1.96
C GLU A 107 14.93 -19.89 -0.87
N VAL A 108 14.60 -20.35 0.33
CA VAL A 108 14.23 -19.49 1.44
C VAL A 108 15.42 -18.65 1.90
N LEU A 109 16.58 -19.28 2.10
CA LEU A 109 17.80 -18.61 2.57
C LEU A 109 18.30 -17.55 1.55
N SER A 110 18.11 -17.80 0.26
CA SER A 110 18.45 -16.83 -0.80
C SER A 110 17.54 -15.58 -0.81
N ARG A 111 16.42 -15.57 -0.07
CA ARG A 111 15.52 -14.43 0.08
C ARG A 111 15.76 -13.64 1.36
N ILE A 112 16.53 -14.19 2.30
CA ILE A 112 16.85 -13.48 3.54
C ILE A 112 18.05 -12.57 3.28
N ALA A 113 17.80 -11.26 3.30
CA ALA A 113 18.85 -10.25 3.24
C ALA A 113 19.49 -10.06 4.61
N VAL A 114 20.77 -9.73 4.62
CA VAL A 114 21.59 -9.62 5.82
C VAL A 114 22.20 -8.23 5.89
N SER A 115 21.93 -7.48 6.97
CA SER A 115 22.70 -6.31 7.36
C SER A 115 23.62 -6.69 8.53
N THR A 116 24.91 -6.85 8.25
CA THR A 116 25.90 -7.25 9.27
C THR A 116 26.32 -6.08 10.17
N LYS A 117 26.14 -4.84 9.73
CA LYS A 117 26.47 -3.64 10.53
C LYS A 117 25.43 -3.36 11.61
N LEU A 118 24.18 -3.73 11.34
CA LEU A 118 23.05 -3.46 12.22
C LEU A 118 22.44 -4.72 12.85
N ASP A 119 23.02 -5.87 12.59
CA ASP A 119 22.55 -7.18 13.06
C ASP A 119 21.09 -7.49 12.71
N PHE A 120 20.71 -7.19 11.46
CA PHE A 120 19.37 -7.47 10.94
C PHE A 120 19.34 -8.57 9.88
N LEU A 121 18.27 -9.37 9.95
CA LEU A 121 17.82 -10.27 8.89
C LEU A 121 16.42 -9.90 8.46
N TYR A 122 16.14 -9.81 7.17
CA TYR A 122 14.78 -9.59 6.70
C TYR A 122 14.47 -10.34 5.40
N CYS A 123 13.21 -10.76 5.23
CA CYS A 123 12.79 -11.43 4.02
C CYS A 123 12.51 -10.42 2.91
N GLN A 124 13.25 -10.49 1.80
CA GLN A 124 12.99 -9.67 0.63
C GLN A 124 11.83 -10.22 -0.18
N VAL A 125 10.78 -9.41 -0.29
CA VAL A 125 9.57 -9.72 -1.06
C VAL A 125 9.19 -8.50 -1.89
N PRO A 126 8.89 -8.67 -3.19
CA PRO A 126 8.42 -7.55 -4.02
C PRO A 126 7.07 -7.00 -3.55
N ALA A 127 6.82 -5.73 -3.84
CA ALA A 127 5.53 -5.05 -3.65
C ALA A 127 5.02 -4.97 -2.19
N ILE A 128 5.92 -4.92 -1.20
CA ILE A 128 5.57 -4.74 0.22
C ILE A 128 6.20 -3.49 0.86
N GLY A 129 6.72 -2.55 0.06
CA GLY A 129 7.28 -1.28 0.55
C GLY A 129 8.68 -1.42 1.15
N LEU A 130 9.46 -2.40 0.71
CA LEU A 130 10.83 -2.61 1.20
C LEU A 130 11.80 -1.50 0.79
N GLU A 131 11.49 -0.74 -0.25
CA GLU A 131 12.35 0.33 -0.76
C GLU A 131 12.67 1.37 0.33
N ILE A 132 11.69 1.69 1.16
CA ILE A 132 11.86 2.61 2.31
C ILE A 132 12.78 1.98 3.36
N TRP A 133 12.60 0.69 3.64
CA TRP A 133 13.40 -0.03 4.62
C TRP A 133 14.84 -0.20 4.14
N GLU A 134 15.04 -0.57 2.88
CA GLU A 134 16.37 -0.74 2.29
C GLU A 134 17.14 0.60 2.27
N TRP A 135 16.48 1.69 1.89
CA TRP A 135 17.03 3.03 1.97
C TRP A 135 17.39 3.42 3.42
N LEU A 136 16.52 3.13 4.37
CA LEU A 136 16.78 3.41 5.78
C LEU A 136 18.00 2.65 6.29
N LEU A 137 18.12 1.37 5.97
CA LEU A 137 19.30 0.57 6.36
C LEU A 137 20.57 1.16 5.76
N GLU A 138 20.55 1.56 4.49
CA GLU A 138 21.70 2.20 3.83
C GLU A 138 22.12 3.48 4.57
N VAL A 139 21.18 4.38 4.88
CA VAL A 139 21.46 5.59 5.64
C VAL A 139 22.02 5.30 7.05
N LEU A 140 21.48 4.29 7.72
CA LEU A 140 21.96 3.92 9.07
C LEU A 140 23.34 3.24 9.01
N GLU A 141 23.60 2.46 7.99
CA GLU A 141 24.91 1.82 7.77
C GLU A 141 25.99 2.85 7.43
N GLU A 142 25.65 3.90 6.65
CA GLU A 142 26.54 5.04 6.40
C GLU A 142 26.85 5.84 7.68
N LYS A 143 25.83 6.12 8.51
CA LYS A 143 26.02 6.82 9.79
C LYS A 143 26.86 6.03 10.78
N ALA A 144 26.80 4.70 10.75
CA ALA A 144 27.63 3.84 11.58
C ALA A 144 29.11 3.86 11.17
N ASP A 145 29.41 4.22 9.92
CA ASP A 145 30.79 4.29 9.39
C ASP A 145 31.46 5.69 9.56
N VAL A 146 30.78 6.69 10.13
CA VAL A 146 31.25 8.11 10.26
C VAL A 146 32.46 8.29 11.19
N THR A 147 33.28 7.29 11.39
CA THR A 147 34.65 7.49 11.92
C THR A 147 35.72 7.63 10.83
N LEU A 148 35.38 7.58 9.57
CA LEU A 148 36.32 7.69 8.44
C LEU A 148 35.74 8.61 7.36
N GLU A 149 36.51 9.60 6.93
CA GLU A 149 36.22 10.58 5.89
C GLU A 149 35.61 9.95 4.63
N VAL A 150 34.38 10.36 4.30
CA VAL A 150 33.58 9.74 3.25
C VAL A 150 33.71 10.52 1.93
N PRO A 151 34.07 9.87 0.80
CA PRO A 151 33.76 10.40 -0.52
C PRO A 151 32.27 10.18 -0.81
N VAL A 152 31.57 11.25 -1.15
CA VAL A 152 30.20 11.24 -1.64
C VAL A 152 30.06 10.23 -2.78
N ARG A 153 29.52 9.04 -2.51
CA ARG A 153 29.21 8.05 -3.55
C ARG A 153 27.87 8.38 -4.19
N GLN A 154 27.88 8.40 -5.51
CA GLN A 154 26.70 8.59 -6.32
C GLN A 154 25.66 7.47 -6.07
N PRO A 155 24.34 7.74 -6.14
CA PRO A 155 23.25 6.80 -5.79
C PRO A 155 23.15 5.55 -6.69
N GLN A 156 24.05 5.36 -7.63
CA GLN A 156 23.95 4.33 -8.69
C GLN A 156 24.56 2.97 -8.37
N GLN A 157 25.22 2.79 -7.24
CA GLN A 157 25.66 1.47 -6.80
C GLN A 157 25.00 1.13 -5.46
N ARG A 158 23.70 0.83 -5.50
CA ARG A 158 23.05 0.11 -4.40
C ARG A 158 23.78 -1.23 -4.26
N GLY A 159 24.67 -1.31 -3.29
CA GLY A 159 25.34 -2.57 -2.94
C GLY A 159 24.25 -3.60 -2.64
N LEU A 160 24.11 -4.60 -3.49
CA LEU A 160 23.21 -5.73 -3.23
C LEU A 160 23.60 -6.30 -1.87
N GLN A 161 22.72 -6.12 -0.87
CA GLN A 161 22.93 -6.74 0.43
C GLN A 161 23.08 -8.24 0.25
N LYS A 162 24.09 -8.82 0.89
CA LYS A 162 24.33 -10.26 0.83
C LYS A 162 23.12 -11.03 1.34
N ARG A 163 22.90 -12.18 0.74
CA ARG A 163 21.86 -13.11 1.14
C ARG A 163 22.39 -14.08 2.18
N LEU A 164 21.51 -14.55 3.03
CA LEU A 164 21.91 -15.53 4.07
C LEU A 164 22.50 -16.81 3.45
N SER A 165 22.04 -17.20 2.25
CA SER A 165 22.60 -18.33 1.49
C SER A 165 24.05 -18.17 1.02
N GLU A 166 24.59 -16.95 1.05
CA GLU A 166 25.96 -16.64 0.63
C GLU A 166 26.99 -16.80 1.77
N TYR A 167 26.51 -17.08 2.97
CA TYR A 167 27.34 -17.31 4.14
C TYR A 167 27.57 -18.81 4.39
N ASN A 168 28.65 -19.15 5.08
CA ASN A 168 28.86 -20.54 5.52
C ASN A 168 27.87 -20.97 6.62
N LEU A 169 27.71 -22.25 6.84
CA LEU A 169 26.69 -22.78 7.73
C LEU A 169 26.81 -22.23 9.17
N THR A 170 28.02 -22.14 9.69
CA THR A 170 28.28 -21.60 11.07
C THR A 170 27.85 -20.14 11.18
N ALA A 171 28.18 -19.31 10.20
CA ALA A 171 27.77 -17.91 10.18
C ALA A 171 26.25 -17.79 10.04
N MET A 172 25.61 -18.56 9.15
CA MET A 172 24.15 -18.58 9.01
C MET A 172 23.45 -18.94 10.33
N GLU A 173 23.94 -19.96 11.01
CA GLU A 173 23.38 -20.40 12.29
C GLU A 173 23.53 -19.34 13.36
N THR A 174 24.70 -18.71 13.45
CA THR A 174 24.97 -17.59 14.36
C THR A 174 24.02 -16.42 14.09
N MET A 175 23.90 -15.99 12.83
CA MET A 175 23.02 -14.89 12.44
C MET A 175 21.55 -15.21 12.73
N LEU A 176 21.08 -16.41 12.44
CA LEU A 176 19.69 -16.83 12.74
C LEU A 176 19.39 -16.84 14.25
N ARG A 177 20.40 -17.05 15.10
CA ARG A 177 20.24 -17.04 16.56
C ARG A 177 20.36 -15.65 17.18
N SER A 178 21.29 -14.82 16.69
CA SER A 178 21.66 -13.55 17.35
C SER A 178 21.06 -12.30 16.69
N TYR A 179 20.86 -12.32 15.34
CA TYR A 179 20.37 -11.13 14.63
C TYR A 179 18.87 -10.93 14.80
N THR A 180 18.45 -9.69 14.78
CA THR A 180 17.02 -9.32 14.80
C THR A 180 16.37 -9.65 13.45
N LYS A 181 15.35 -10.50 13.49
CA LYS A 181 14.64 -10.97 12.29
C LYS A 181 13.36 -10.18 12.07
N VAL A 182 13.28 -9.49 10.94
CA VAL A 182 12.15 -8.63 10.56
C VAL A 182 11.41 -9.21 9.38
N LEU A 183 10.09 -9.32 9.48
CA LEU A 183 9.20 -9.72 8.40
C LEU A 183 8.30 -8.55 8.04
N PHE A 184 8.36 -8.12 6.79
CA PHE A 184 7.41 -7.16 6.24
C PHE A 184 6.23 -7.91 5.67
N ILE A 185 5.03 -7.46 6.03
CA ILE A 185 3.78 -8.03 5.54
C ILE A 185 2.92 -6.96 4.88
N ARG A 186 2.14 -7.38 3.91
CA ARG A 186 1.12 -6.58 3.24
C ARG A 186 -0.08 -7.44 2.97
N ASP A 187 -1.26 -6.82 3.03
CA ASP A 187 -2.49 -7.50 2.64
C ASP A 187 -2.31 -8.17 1.27
N PRO A 188 -2.70 -9.46 1.12
CA PRO A 188 -2.46 -10.21 -0.11
C PRO A 188 -3.07 -9.57 -1.36
N PHE A 189 -4.24 -8.92 -1.21
CA PHE A 189 -4.91 -8.26 -2.34
C PHE A 189 -4.25 -6.95 -2.70
N GLN A 190 -3.86 -6.15 -1.71
CA GLN A 190 -3.09 -4.93 -1.96
C GLN A 190 -1.75 -5.24 -2.65
N ARG A 191 -1.11 -6.35 -2.27
CA ARG A 191 0.12 -6.80 -2.91
C ARG A 191 -0.11 -7.27 -4.34
N LEU A 192 -1.19 -8.03 -4.56
CA LEU A 192 -1.61 -8.50 -5.87
C LEU A 192 -1.95 -7.34 -6.82
N ILE A 193 -2.68 -6.34 -6.32
CA ILE A 193 -2.99 -5.10 -7.05
C ILE A 193 -1.73 -4.33 -7.39
N SER A 194 -0.79 -4.20 -6.45
CA SER A 194 0.50 -3.56 -6.73
C SER A 194 1.27 -4.27 -7.84
N ALA A 195 1.28 -5.60 -7.84
CA ALA A 195 1.90 -6.40 -8.89
C ALA A 195 1.20 -6.23 -10.25
N TYR A 196 -0.15 -6.15 -10.25
CA TYR A 196 -0.92 -5.85 -11.45
C TYR A 196 -0.60 -4.46 -12.01
N MET A 197 -0.58 -3.43 -11.16
CA MET A 197 -0.27 -2.05 -11.56
C MET A 197 1.11 -1.94 -12.21
N GLN A 198 2.11 -2.68 -11.74
CA GLN A 198 3.44 -2.73 -12.35
C GLN A 198 3.44 -3.42 -13.73
N ARG A 199 2.43 -4.24 -14.01
CA ARG A 199 2.28 -5.02 -15.25
C ARG A 199 1.18 -4.50 -16.18
N MET A 200 0.60 -3.33 -15.91
CA MET A 200 -0.45 -2.76 -16.78
C MET A 200 0.01 -2.58 -18.24
N ALA A 201 1.32 -2.42 -18.47
CA ALA A 201 1.91 -2.36 -19.79
C ALA A 201 1.75 -3.67 -20.61
N ASP A 202 1.48 -4.80 -19.95
CA ASP A 202 1.26 -6.10 -20.61
C ASP A 202 -0.12 -6.19 -21.31
N GLY A 203 -0.98 -5.16 -21.14
CA GLY A 203 -2.30 -5.05 -21.81
C GLY A 203 -3.39 -5.98 -21.27
N LEU A 204 -3.13 -6.70 -20.17
CA LEU A 204 -4.13 -7.58 -19.54
C LEU A 204 -5.11 -6.77 -18.67
N THR A 205 -6.39 -7.12 -18.71
CA THR A 205 -7.36 -6.67 -17.71
C THR A 205 -7.06 -7.31 -16.36
N PHE A 206 -7.52 -6.68 -15.25
CA PHE A 206 -7.32 -7.26 -13.93
C PHE A 206 -7.91 -8.67 -13.81
N LYS A 207 -9.08 -8.90 -14.41
CA LYS A 207 -9.73 -10.21 -14.43
C LYS A 207 -8.88 -11.28 -15.13
N GLU A 208 -8.33 -10.98 -16.30
CA GLU A 208 -7.45 -11.90 -17.06
C GLU A 208 -6.16 -12.19 -16.29
N PHE A 209 -5.58 -11.16 -15.66
CA PHE A 209 -4.43 -11.31 -14.79
C PHE A 209 -4.72 -12.28 -13.63
N ILE A 210 -5.85 -12.11 -12.92
CA ILE A 210 -6.28 -13.02 -11.85
C ILE A 210 -6.49 -14.43 -12.35
N GLN A 211 -7.16 -14.62 -13.48
CA GLN A 211 -7.38 -15.94 -14.07
C GLN A 211 -6.05 -16.64 -14.39
N SER A 212 -5.08 -15.89 -14.92
CA SER A 212 -3.74 -16.44 -15.18
C SER A 212 -3.04 -16.94 -13.93
N ILE A 213 -3.19 -16.23 -12.80
CA ILE A 213 -2.63 -16.59 -11.51
C ILE A 213 -3.31 -17.84 -10.93
N LEU A 214 -4.64 -17.85 -10.94
CA LEU A 214 -5.43 -18.96 -10.40
C LEU A 214 -5.17 -20.26 -11.15
N ASN A 215 -5.00 -20.19 -12.48
CA ASN A 215 -4.69 -21.35 -13.32
C ASN A 215 -3.30 -21.94 -13.02
N ARG A 216 -2.31 -21.12 -12.66
CA ARG A 216 -0.96 -21.58 -12.29
C ARG A 216 -0.89 -22.16 -10.88
N GLY A 217 -1.77 -21.71 -10.00
CA GLY A 217 -1.81 -22.10 -8.60
C GLY A 217 -0.68 -21.51 -7.73
N PRO A 218 -0.78 -21.63 -6.40
CA PRO A 218 0.11 -20.95 -5.46
C PRO A 218 1.54 -21.48 -5.45
N GLN A 219 1.78 -22.72 -5.88
CA GLN A 219 3.12 -23.31 -5.91
C GLN A 219 3.97 -22.74 -7.05
N ASN A 220 3.37 -22.55 -8.21
CA ASN A 220 3.99 -22.01 -9.42
C ASN A 220 3.82 -20.48 -9.56
N ALA A 221 3.41 -19.82 -8.49
CA ALA A 221 3.22 -18.39 -8.47
C ALA A 221 4.55 -17.64 -8.54
N SER A 222 4.58 -16.52 -9.29
CA SER A 222 5.69 -15.58 -9.29
C SER A 222 5.87 -14.93 -7.90
N MET A 223 7.07 -14.45 -7.62
CA MET A 223 7.42 -13.86 -6.32
C MET A 223 6.53 -12.65 -5.97
N GLU A 224 6.08 -11.89 -6.96
CA GLU A 224 5.28 -10.70 -6.75
C GLU A 224 3.93 -11.02 -6.07
N TRP A 225 3.36 -12.20 -6.31
CA TRP A 225 2.05 -12.60 -5.75
C TRP A 225 2.03 -13.95 -5.04
N LYS A 226 3.16 -14.66 -4.94
CA LYS A 226 3.24 -15.90 -4.15
C LYS A 226 2.91 -15.63 -2.68
N PRO A 227 2.14 -16.49 -1.97
CA PRO A 227 1.81 -16.28 -0.57
C PRO A 227 3.05 -16.05 0.31
N LEU A 228 2.98 -15.08 1.22
CA LEU A 228 4.10 -14.68 2.09
C LEU A 228 4.56 -15.83 3.00
N VAL A 229 3.62 -16.64 3.50
CA VAL A 229 3.94 -17.83 4.30
C VAL A 229 4.80 -18.81 3.51
N SER A 230 4.58 -18.93 2.21
CA SER A 230 5.41 -19.80 1.34
C SER A 230 6.75 -19.16 1.01
N LEU A 231 6.80 -17.83 0.80
CA LEU A 231 8.03 -17.10 0.46
C LEU A 231 9.00 -17.02 1.63
N CYS A 232 8.53 -16.52 2.78
CA CYS A 232 9.36 -16.13 3.91
C CYS A 232 9.41 -17.18 5.02
N ARG A 233 8.62 -18.26 4.91
CA ARG A 233 8.60 -19.38 5.85
C ARG A 233 8.66 -18.95 7.32
N PRO A 234 7.70 -18.15 7.80
CA PRO A 234 7.79 -17.52 9.11
C PRO A 234 7.83 -18.51 10.28
N CYS A 235 7.33 -19.72 10.09
CA CYS A 235 7.40 -20.78 11.10
C CYS A 235 8.80 -21.42 11.22
N LEU A 236 9.63 -21.31 10.18
CA LEU A 236 11.01 -21.79 10.17
C LEU A 236 11.96 -20.71 10.69
N ILE A 237 11.86 -19.49 10.15
CA ILE A 237 12.78 -18.38 10.45
C ILE A 237 12.50 -17.74 11.82
N GLN A 238 11.24 -17.78 12.30
CA GLN A 238 10.84 -17.26 13.61
C GLN A 238 11.16 -15.77 13.79
N TYR A 239 10.53 -14.92 12.97
CA TYR A 239 10.74 -13.46 12.98
C TYR A 239 10.44 -12.82 14.34
N ASP A 240 11.26 -11.84 14.72
CA ASP A 240 11.14 -11.08 15.96
C ASP A 240 10.16 -9.93 15.84
N TYR A 241 10.11 -9.32 14.65
CA TYR A 241 9.18 -8.23 14.31
C TYR A 241 8.40 -8.55 13.04
N VAL A 242 7.12 -8.21 13.06
CA VAL A 242 6.22 -8.31 11.90
C VAL A 242 5.71 -6.92 11.58
N MET A 243 6.28 -6.30 10.56
CA MET A 243 6.03 -4.91 10.15
C MET A 243 4.96 -4.88 9.06
N MET A 244 3.96 -4.01 9.20
CA MET A 244 2.81 -4.00 8.30
C MET A 244 2.87 -2.80 7.34
N PHE A 245 2.77 -3.06 6.03
CA PHE A 245 2.61 -2.01 5.02
C PHE A 245 1.38 -1.15 5.33
N GLY A 246 1.52 0.18 5.18
CA GLY A 246 0.49 1.14 5.61
C GLY A 246 0.61 1.59 7.07
N PHE A 247 1.56 1.01 7.83
CA PHE A 247 1.94 1.43 9.18
C PHE A 247 3.47 1.54 9.32
N LEU A 248 4.21 1.43 8.21
CA LEU A 248 5.67 1.31 8.21
C LEU A 248 6.35 2.49 8.88
N ASN A 249 5.88 3.71 8.66
CA ASN A 249 6.46 4.92 9.23
C ASN A 249 6.53 4.82 10.77
N ARG A 250 5.41 4.49 11.40
CA ARG A 250 5.30 4.36 12.85
C ARG A 250 6.03 3.15 13.39
N GLU A 251 5.91 2.01 12.71
CA GLU A 251 6.49 0.75 13.16
C GLU A 251 8.00 0.73 13.01
N VAL A 252 8.55 1.35 11.96
CA VAL A 252 9.99 1.52 11.77
C VAL A 252 10.57 2.42 12.85
N HIS A 253 9.95 3.56 13.13
CA HIS A 253 10.38 4.43 14.25
C HIS A 253 10.37 3.69 15.60
N HIS A 254 9.34 2.87 15.86
CA HIS A 254 9.27 2.04 17.05
C HIS A 254 10.44 1.05 17.11
N LEU A 255 10.75 0.37 16.00
CA LEU A 255 11.85 -0.59 15.93
C LEU A 255 13.20 0.11 16.17
N MET A 256 13.46 1.23 15.49
CA MET A 256 14.69 2.01 15.65
C MET A 256 14.91 2.45 17.11
N ARG A 257 13.87 3.01 17.73
CA ARG A 257 13.91 3.41 19.14
C ARG A 257 14.24 2.24 20.06
N ARG A 258 13.63 1.07 19.80
CA ARG A 258 13.86 -0.13 20.60
C ARG A 258 15.28 -0.69 20.44
N MET A 259 15.87 -0.51 19.27
CA MET A 259 17.24 -0.94 18.97
C MET A 259 18.31 0.10 19.35
N GLY A 260 17.90 1.26 19.88
CA GLY A 260 18.82 2.35 20.20
C GLY A 260 19.43 3.03 18.98
N LEU A 261 18.78 2.93 17.82
CA LEU A 261 19.23 3.55 16.57
C LEU A 261 18.82 5.02 16.50
N PRO A 262 19.55 5.87 15.72
CA PRO A 262 19.20 7.27 15.55
C PRO A 262 17.78 7.48 15.03
N MET A 263 17.06 8.46 15.61
CA MET A 263 15.66 8.78 15.27
C MET A 263 15.53 9.99 14.33
N ASP A 264 16.63 10.62 13.96
CA ASP A 264 16.68 11.84 13.15
C ASP A 264 16.55 11.59 11.63
N VAL A 265 16.26 10.37 11.24
CA VAL A 265 16.04 9.99 9.84
C VAL A 265 14.59 10.28 9.46
N HIS A 266 14.40 11.26 8.56
CA HIS A 266 13.09 11.56 8.00
C HIS A 266 12.73 10.51 6.95
N LEU A 267 11.67 9.76 7.21
CA LEU A 267 11.11 8.84 6.21
C LEU A 267 10.36 9.63 5.13
N PRO A 268 10.31 9.12 3.87
CA PRO A 268 9.62 9.80 2.77
C PRO A 268 8.17 10.16 3.09
N GLU A 269 7.68 11.26 2.51
CA GLU A 269 6.45 11.99 2.88
C GLU A 269 5.11 11.26 2.68
N PHE A 270 5.08 10.02 2.19
CA PHE A 270 3.81 9.30 2.11
C PHE A 270 3.33 8.92 3.50
N THR A 271 2.27 9.58 3.95
CA THR A 271 1.64 9.21 5.22
C THR A 271 1.04 7.80 5.11
N ASP A 272 1.21 7.00 6.17
CA ASP A 272 0.65 5.64 6.24
C ASP A 272 -0.87 5.62 5.98
N SER A 273 -1.60 6.67 6.37
CA SER A 273 -3.04 6.81 6.13
C SER A 273 -3.39 6.97 4.65
N GLN A 274 -2.63 7.78 3.90
CA GLN A 274 -2.85 7.94 2.45
C GLN A 274 -2.62 6.62 1.70
N ILE A 275 -1.58 5.88 2.08
CA ILE A 275 -1.31 4.56 1.52
C ILE A 275 -2.48 3.62 1.79
N ARG A 276 -2.97 3.56 3.03
CA ARG A 276 -4.10 2.69 3.40
C ARG A 276 -5.37 3.02 2.64
N SER A 277 -5.77 4.31 2.60
CA SER A 277 -6.99 4.74 1.91
C SER A 277 -6.93 4.48 0.40
N THR A 278 -5.80 4.76 -0.25
CA THR A 278 -5.62 4.51 -1.68
C THR A 278 -5.75 3.02 -2.02
N TYR A 279 -5.07 2.15 -1.28
CA TYR A 279 -5.14 0.71 -1.55
C TYR A 279 -6.45 0.07 -1.12
N SER A 280 -7.16 0.60 -0.11
CA SER A 280 -8.52 0.18 0.22
C SER A 280 -9.46 0.44 -0.95
N TRP A 281 -9.47 1.66 -1.45
CA TRP A 281 -10.28 2.05 -2.60
C TRP A 281 -9.96 1.24 -3.86
N LEU A 282 -8.68 1.07 -4.22
CA LEU A 282 -8.27 0.25 -5.36
C LEU A 282 -8.72 -1.21 -5.20
N SER A 283 -8.63 -1.74 -3.99
CA SER A 283 -9.07 -3.12 -3.72
C SER A 283 -10.55 -3.29 -3.95
N GLU A 284 -11.37 -2.35 -3.51
CA GLU A 284 -12.82 -2.37 -3.73
C GLU A 284 -13.16 -2.32 -5.22
N GLN A 285 -12.52 -1.40 -5.97
CA GLN A 285 -12.77 -1.26 -7.41
C GLN A 285 -12.40 -2.52 -8.18
N LEU A 286 -11.15 -2.97 -8.07
CA LEU A 286 -10.64 -4.08 -8.87
C LEU A 286 -11.25 -5.43 -8.46
N LEU A 287 -11.44 -5.69 -7.16
CA LEU A 287 -12.07 -6.94 -6.73
C LEU A 287 -13.55 -7.01 -7.09
N SER A 288 -14.24 -5.88 -7.30
CA SER A 288 -15.64 -5.87 -7.77
C SER A 288 -15.79 -6.43 -9.20
N GLU A 289 -14.74 -6.37 -10.03
CA GLU A 289 -14.73 -6.92 -11.38
C GLU A 289 -14.74 -8.45 -11.39
N LEU A 290 -14.39 -9.09 -10.28
CA LEU A 290 -14.29 -10.53 -10.18
C LEU A 290 -15.61 -11.17 -9.79
N SER A 291 -15.91 -12.32 -10.40
CA SER A 291 -17.00 -13.19 -10.00
C SER A 291 -16.80 -13.74 -8.57
N LEU A 292 -17.89 -14.12 -7.91
CA LEU A 292 -17.83 -14.72 -6.57
C LEU A 292 -16.96 -16.01 -6.55
N LYS A 293 -16.95 -16.76 -7.65
CA LYS A 293 -16.11 -17.95 -7.81
C LYS A 293 -14.61 -17.58 -7.78
N GLU A 294 -14.20 -16.58 -8.54
CA GLU A 294 -12.82 -16.11 -8.61
C GLU A 294 -12.36 -15.54 -7.26
N ARG A 295 -13.22 -14.78 -6.56
CA ARG A 295 -12.96 -14.27 -5.21
C ARG A 295 -12.75 -15.42 -4.21
N ARG A 296 -13.57 -16.48 -4.25
CA ARG A 296 -13.40 -17.68 -3.40
C ARG A 296 -12.10 -18.39 -3.70
N GLN A 297 -11.73 -18.52 -4.97
CA GLN A 297 -10.45 -19.12 -5.37
C GLN A 297 -9.26 -18.30 -4.87
N LEU A 298 -9.32 -16.97 -4.93
CA LEU A 298 -8.30 -16.08 -4.35
C LEU A 298 -8.21 -16.22 -2.83
N ALA A 299 -9.35 -16.29 -2.12
CA ALA A 299 -9.35 -16.54 -0.68
C ALA A 299 -8.65 -17.87 -0.34
N HIS A 300 -8.91 -18.90 -1.13
CA HIS A 300 -8.24 -20.20 -0.96
C HIS A 300 -6.75 -20.14 -1.30
N PHE A 301 -6.37 -19.39 -2.34
CA PHE A 301 -4.98 -19.19 -2.77
C PHE A 301 -4.13 -18.57 -1.64
N TYR A 302 -4.66 -17.55 -0.95
CA TYR A 302 -3.99 -16.85 0.15
C TYR A 302 -4.42 -17.29 1.56
N ARG A 303 -5.13 -18.41 1.70
CA ARG A 303 -5.67 -18.87 2.99
C ARG A 303 -4.67 -18.91 4.15
N TRP A 304 -3.41 -19.22 3.85
CA TRP A 304 -2.37 -19.27 4.87
C TRP A 304 -1.88 -17.91 5.30
N ASP A 305 -1.83 -16.93 4.39
CA ASP A 305 -1.48 -15.54 4.72
C ASP A 305 -2.58 -14.90 5.58
N PHE A 306 -3.85 -15.11 5.23
CA PHE A 306 -4.99 -14.67 6.07
C PHE A 306 -4.93 -15.27 7.47
N ALA A 307 -4.67 -16.57 7.58
CA ALA A 307 -4.59 -17.27 8.86
C ALA A 307 -3.38 -16.86 9.71
N ALA A 308 -2.20 -16.69 9.09
CA ALA A 308 -0.96 -16.36 9.77
C ALA A 308 -0.93 -14.92 10.29
N PHE A 309 -1.44 -13.97 9.48
CA PHE A 309 -1.30 -12.54 9.73
C PHE A 309 -2.61 -11.84 10.11
N ARG A 310 -3.73 -12.56 10.11
CA ARG A 310 -5.08 -12.05 10.40
C ARG A 310 -5.50 -10.89 9.51
N PHE A 311 -5.15 -10.93 8.24
CA PHE A 311 -5.74 -10.01 7.28
C PHE A 311 -7.26 -10.24 7.17
N SER A 312 -8.03 -9.15 6.98
CA SER A 312 -9.46 -9.28 6.73
C SER A 312 -9.72 -9.80 5.33
N SER A 313 -10.60 -10.78 5.23
CA SER A 313 -11.11 -11.25 3.94
C SER A 313 -12.52 -10.71 3.63
N SER A 314 -13.03 -9.76 4.42
CA SER A 314 -14.38 -9.21 4.29
C SER A 314 -14.66 -8.64 2.90
N LEU A 315 -13.71 -7.92 2.31
CA LEU A 315 -13.81 -7.36 0.96
C LEU A 315 -14.20 -8.41 -0.11
N LEU A 316 -13.87 -9.68 0.11
CA LEU A 316 -14.24 -10.73 -0.86
C LEU A 316 -15.73 -11.08 -0.83
N TRP A 317 -16.39 -10.82 0.29
CA TRP A 317 -17.76 -11.25 0.54
C TRP A 317 -18.75 -10.10 0.48
N ASP A 318 -18.32 -8.90 0.89
CA ASP A 318 -19.19 -7.73 1.04
C ASP A 318 -19.39 -6.96 -0.28
N LEU A 319 -18.55 -7.19 -1.30
CA LEU A 319 -18.69 -6.53 -2.60
C LEU A 319 -19.83 -7.16 -3.42
N PRO A 320 -20.68 -6.34 -4.09
CA PRO A 320 -21.69 -6.84 -5.00
C PRO A 320 -21.06 -7.68 -6.12
N SER A 321 -21.69 -8.78 -6.50
CA SER A 321 -21.23 -9.59 -7.63
C SER A 321 -21.74 -8.99 -8.95
N THR A 322 -20.90 -8.93 -9.94
CA THR A 322 -21.26 -8.49 -11.32
C THR A 322 -22.20 -9.43 -12.06
N GLU A 323 -22.56 -10.58 -11.46
CA GLU A 323 -23.41 -11.61 -12.06
C GLU A 323 -24.93 -11.28 -12.06
N GLY A 324 -25.34 -10.11 -11.53
CA GLY A 324 -26.76 -9.71 -11.40
C GLY A 324 -27.28 -8.71 -12.42
N SER A 325 -26.49 -8.29 -13.40
CA SER A 325 -26.89 -7.31 -14.42
C SER A 325 -26.84 -7.93 -15.82
N LYS A 326 -27.80 -8.81 -16.12
CA LYS A 326 -28.18 -9.18 -17.47
C LYS A 326 -29.69 -9.25 -17.54
#